data_84c7d95ba93b318793a07f057aaeb9ff
#
_entry.id   84c7d95ba93b318793a07f057aaeb9ff
#
_cell.length_a   1.000
_cell.length_b   1.000
_cell.length_c   1.000
_cell.angle_alpha   90.00
_cell.angle_beta   90.00
_cell.angle_gamma   90.00
#
_symmetry.space_group_name_H-M   'P 1'
#
loop_
_entity.id
_entity.type
_entity.pdbx_description
1 polymer ?
#
loop_
_entity_poly.entity_id
_entity_poly.type
_entity_poly.pdbx_seq_one_letter_code
_entity_poly.pdbx_strand_id
1 'polypeptide(L)'
;VPVLAGTAYMVSRMAVSAVMISYWIFGAALIAVCMLAFVKGRTFADFPIARGRTIAVIPAYNEPQDKLYACVRSLLAQTVKVDKIVVMDDGSAEPVVPFHAPCVEWVRQRNAGKRGAQVAALRRFERDDFQFVMTVDSDSTPYPDALEHLLRAMSNKNVQAATGWIYVRNYHESLVARAADIDIGGSCVMMRASRSMLGALETTSGALALYRSEILYDNLDEYAVECGTGDDRWLAMRALLRGQVVGVYEAGVETDMPTSARGTFRQRLRWARSWWWMLPFAYARLNWKQLASPTVGLIELVITPMVLLWAASSWVIDLRLRVAHPEAALAFIGAYAVVRMALSVLYLAGRPGMSRRQKMLSLFIGTPAAVLLNLLLLMPTRYYALARLRDNRWQTRRVKPKAEAA
;
A
#
# COMPACT_ATOMS: atom_id res chain seq x y z
N VAL A 1 31.70 -41.36 16.19
CA VAL A 1 30.34 -40.99 15.74
C VAL A 1 29.67 -40.03 16.72
N PRO A 2 29.63 -40.22 18.08
CA PRO A 2 28.95 -39.29 19.01
C PRO A 2 29.63 -37.92 19.09
N VAL A 3 30.95 -37.82 18.99
CA VAL A 3 31.70 -36.57 19.08
C VAL A 3 31.48 -35.69 17.86
N LEU A 4 31.42 -36.28 16.65
CA LEU A 4 31.12 -35.58 15.41
C LEU A 4 29.68 -35.08 15.38
N ALA A 5 28.72 -35.82 15.94
CA ALA A 5 27.34 -35.41 16.08
C ALA A 5 27.20 -34.23 17.10
N GLY A 6 27.96 -34.27 18.19
CA GLY A 6 28.00 -33.20 19.19
C GLY A 6 28.62 -31.91 18.67
N THR A 7 29.73 -32.00 17.90
CA THR A 7 30.35 -30.81 17.28
C THR A 7 29.47 -30.23 16.17
N ALA A 8 28.86 -31.04 15.32
CA ALA A 8 27.92 -30.60 14.29
C ALA A 8 26.69 -29.91 14.93
N TYR A 9 26.21 -30.44 16.04
CA TYR A 9 25.12 -29.86 16.82
C TYR A 9 25.50 -28.49 17.42
N MET A 10 26.71 -28.39 18.05
CA MET A 10 27.19 -27.11 18.60
C MET A 10 27.39 -26.05 17.53
N VAL A 11 28.01 -26.40 16.40
CA VAL A 11 28.21 -25.48 15.25
C VAL A 11 26.87 -25.02 14.68
N SER A 12 25.92 -25.93 14.54
CA SER A 12 24.55 -25.61 14.12
C SER A 12 23.88 -24.63 15.09
N ARG A 13 23.98 -24.82 16.41
CA ARG A 13 23.43 -23.90 17.40
C ARG A 13 24.07 -22.53 17.39
N MET A 14 25.39 -22.44 17.22
CA MET A 14 26.10 -21.15 17.15
C MET A 14 25.72 -20.38 15.88
N ALA A 15 25.67 -21.05 14.74
CA ALA A 15 25.23 -20.45 13.47
C ALA A 15 23.80 -19.91 13.55
N VAL A 16 22.93 -20.66 14.18
CA VAL A 16 21.55 -20.34 14.43
C VAL A 16 21.39 -19.13 15.34
N SER A 17 22.11 -19.10 16.45
CA SER A 17 22.08 -17.96 17.37
C SER A 17 22.57 -16.69 16.67
N ALA A 18 23.61 -16.80 15.84
CA ALA A 18 24.12 -15.67 15.06
C ALA A 18 23.08 -15.15 14.03
N VAL A 19 22.41 -16.02 13.31
CA VAL A 19 21.34 -15.64 12.37
C VAL A 19 20.17 -14.99 13.10
N MET A 20 19.76 -15.55 14.23
CA MET A 20 18.69 -14.98 15.05
C MET A 20 19.06 -13.59 15.61
N ILE A 21 20.24 -13.44 16.17
CA ILE A 21 20.74 -12.16 16.67
C ILE A 21 20.80 -11.12 15.55
N SER A 22 21.30 -11.51 14.36
CA SER A 22 21.35 -10.62 13.19
C SER A 22 19.96 -10.21 12.74
N TYR A 23 19.00 -11.11 12.72
CA TYR A 23 17.60 -10.81 12.41
C TYR A 23 16.97 -9.84 13.41
N TRP A 24 17.30 -10.00 14.71
CA TRP A 24 16.85 -9.11 15.77
C TRP A 24 17.43 -7.71 15.64
N ILE A 25 18.74 -7.61 15.41
CA ILE A 25 19.43 -6.33 15.22
C ILE A 25 18.82 -5.62 14.02
N PHE A 26 18.62 -6.35 12.90
CA PHE A 26 18.00 -5.80 11.71
C PHE A 26 16.55 -5.34 11.95
N GLY A 27 15.75 -6.16 12.63
CA GLY A 27 14.36 -5.81 13.00
C GLY A 27 14.30 -4.59 13.92
N ALA A 28 15.16 -4.54 14.95
CA ALA A 28 15.25 -3.40 15.87
C ALA A 28 15.68 -2.12 15.14
N ALA A 29 16.70 -2.20 14.27
CA ALA A 29 17.15 -1.08 13.46
C ALA A 29 16.05 -0.58 12.53
N LEU A 30 15.31 -1.48 11.86
CA LEU A 30 14.19 -1.14 10.99
C LEU A 30 13.08 -0.43 11.78
N ILE A 31 12.75 -0.92 12.98
CA ILE A 31 11.76 -0.28 13.86
C ILE A 31 12.25 1.10 14.27
N ALA A 32 13.50 1.23 14.69
CA ALA A 32 14.06 2.52 15.08
C ALA A 32 14.01 3.53 13.95
N VAL A 33 14.33 3.13 12.71
CA VAL A 33 14.20 3.95 11.51
C VAL A 33 12.75 4.32 11.24
N CYS A 34 11.80 3.37 11.36
CA CYS A 34 10.38 3.65 11.18
C CYS A 34 9.84 4.61 12.25
N MET A 35 10.25 4.44 13.52
CA MET A 35 9.87 5.33 14.61
C MET A 35 10.45 6.74 14.41
N LEU A 36 11.73 6.83 14.08
CA LEU A 36 12.38 8.11 13.79
C LEU A 36 11.71 8.83 12.63
N ALA A 37 11.40 8.09 11.58
CA ALA A 37 10.69 8.60 10.41
C ALA A 37 9.26 9.03 10.75
N PHE A 38 8.57 8.29 11.63
CA PHE A 38 7.24 8.65 12.10
C PHE A 38 7.25 9.95 12.92
N VAL A 39 8.25 10.11 13.78
CA VAL A 39 8.38 11.31 14.62
C VAL A 39 8.86 12.52 13.80
N LYS A 40 9.80 12.33 12.88
CA LYS A 40 10.37 13.40 12.04
C LYS A 40 9.68 13.58 10.68
N GLY A 41 8.80 12.66 10.28
CA GLY A 41 8.18 12.62 8.95
C GLY A 41 7.14 13.72 8.70
N ARG A 42 6.83 14.55 9.68
CA ARG A 42 5.89 15.67 9.58
C ARG A 42 6.57 16.94 9.02
N THR A 43 7.27 16.82 7.92
CA THR A 43 8.13 17.90 7.44
C THR A 43 7.44 18.90 6.52
N PHE A 44 6.17 18.66 6.15
CA PHE A 44 5.49 19.49 5.15
C PHE A 44 4.44 20.47 5.73
N ALA A 45 4.09 20.36 7.00
CA ALA A 45 3.05 21.20 7.62
C ALA A 45 3.37 22.71 7.54
N ASP A 46 4.64 23.07 7.68
CA ASP A 46 5.12 24.46 7.66
C ASP A 46 5.45 24.98 6.25
N PHE A 47 5.35 24.11 5.22
CA PHE A 47 5.63 24.51 3.85
C PHE A 47 4.45 25.30 3.27
N PRO A 48 4.70 26.26 2.37
CA PRO A 48 3.64 26.98 1.68
C PRO A 48 2.83 26.01 0.81
N ILE A 49 1.59 26.37 0.53
CA ILE A 49 0.76 25.63 -0.43
C ILE A 49 1.28 25.90 -1.84
N ALA A 50 1.56 24.84 -2.61
CA ALA A 50 1.97 24.98 -4.00
C ALA A 50 0.86 25.67 -4.82
N ARG A 51 1.26 26.63 -5.65
CA ARG A 51 0.33 27.32 -6.55
C ARG A 51 0.15 26.51 -7.83
N GLY A 52 -1.07 26.43 -8.32
CA GLY A 52 -1.41 25.76 -9.57
C GLY A 52 -2.79 25.13 -9.51
N ARG A 53 -3.38 24.88 -10.67
CA ARG A 53 -4.69 24.24 -10.80
C ARG A 53 -4.55 22.72 -10.65
N THR A 54 -5.53 22.13 -10.01
CA THR A 54 -5.58 20.67 -9.74
C THR A 54 -6.80 20.05 -10.41
N ILE A 55 -6.57 18.99 -11.20
CA ILE A 55 -7.62 18.11 -11.70
C ILE A 55 -7.64 16.81 -10.88
N ALA A 56 -8.82 16.38 -10.42
CA ALA A 56 -9.02 15.07 -9.81
C ALA A 56 -9.67 14.11 -10.81
N VAL A 57 -9.13 12.90 -10.93
CA VAL A 57 -9.63 11.86 -11.83
C VAL A 57 -10.12 10.67 -11.01
N ILE A 58 -11.38 10.31 -11.17
CA ILE A 58 -12.08 9.22 -10.47
C ILE A 58 -12.56 8.20 -11.51
N PRO A 59 -11.84 7.10 -11.74
CA PRO A 59 -12.33 6.00 -12.57
C PRO A 59 -13.36 5.19 -11.78
N ALA A 60 -14.56 5.03 -12.30
CA ALA A 60 -15.66 4.28 -11.70
C ALA A 60 -16.09 3.11 -12.58
N TYR A 61 -16.25 1.92 -11.99
CA TYR A 61 -16.77 0.74 -12.67
C TYR A 61 -17.57 -0.14 -11.70
N ASN A 62 -18.88 -0.23 -11.93
CA ASN A 62 -19.80 -0.96 -11.07
C ASN A 62 -19.64 -0.58 -9.59
N GLU A 63 -19.41 0.70 -9.31
CA GLU A 63 -19.32 1.23 -7.95
C GLU A 63 -20.71 1.50 -7.40
N PRO A 64 -21.02 1.13 -6.14
CA PRO A 64 -22.21 1.59 -5.46
C PRO A 64 -22.30 3.12 -5.51
N GLN A 65 -23.46 3.63 -5.94
CA GLN A 65 -23.67 5.06 -6.21
C GLN A 65 -23.42 5.93 -4.96
N ASP A 66 -23.80 5.44 -3.79
CA ASP A 66 -23.58 6.10 -2.51
C ASP A 66 -22.10 6.30 -2.18
N LYS A 67 -21.25 5.29 -2.46
CA LYS A 67 -19.81 5.37 -2.26
C LYS A 67 -19.15 6.34 -3.22
N LEU A 68 -19.54 6.27 -4.50
CA LEU A 68 -19.04 7.19 -5.50
C LEU A 68 -19.42 8.63 -5.17
N TYR A 69 -20.65 8.87 -4.71
CA TYR A 69 -21.08 10.20 -4.27
C TYR A 69 -20.33 10.67 -3.03
N ALA A 70 -20.05 9.79 -2.07
CA ALA A 70 -19.24 10.13 -0.91
C ALA A 70 -17.82 10.56 -1.32
N CYS A 71 -17.21 9.85 -2.29
CA CYS A 71 -15.92 10.21 -2.87
C CYS A 71 -15.96 11.61 -3.50
N VAL A 72 -16.90 11.87 -4.41
CA VAL A 72 -17.00 13.17 -5.11
C VAL A 72 -17.29 14.31 -4.13
N ARG A 73 -18.20 14.08 -3.16
CA ARG A 73 -18.51 15.09 -2.12
C ARG A 73 -17.31 15.41 -1.24
N SER A 74 -16.47 14.43 -0.91
CA SER A 74 -15.25 14.67 -0.13
C SER A 74 -14.24 15.54 -0.88
N LEU A 75 -14.18 15.43 -2.21
CA LEU A 75 -13.35 16.30 -3.04
C LEU A 75 -13.94 17.71 -3.19
N LEU A 76 -15.25 17.85 -3.24
CA LEU A 76 -15.93 19.14 -3.22
C LEU A 76 -15.77 19.88 -1.88
N ALA A 77 -15.58 19.13 -0.78
CA ALA A 77 -15.43 19.64 0.57
C ALA A 77 -13.98 19.94 0.96
N GLN A 78 -13.02 19.84 0.04
CA GLN A 78 -11.62 20.14 0.33
C GLN A 78 -11.42 21.62 0.74
N THR A 79 -10.53 21.86 1.73
CA THR A 79 -10.14 23.21 2.19
C THR A 79 -9.51 24.02 1.07
N VAL A 80 -8.63 23.38 0.28
CA VAL A 80 -8.17 23.91 -1.01
C VAL A 80 -9.01 23.27 -2.10
N LYS A 81 -9.71 24.09 -2.87
CA LYS A 81 -10.64 23.58 -3.88
C LYS A 81 -9.92 22.83 -5.02
N VAL A 82 -10.50 21.73 -5.42
CA VAL A 82 -10.14 21.05 -6.67
C VAL A 82 -10.76 21.81 -7.83
N ASP A 83 -9.96 22.25 -8.80
CA ASP A 83 -10.43 23.07 -9.92
C ASP A 83 -11.34 22.29 -10.89
N LYS A 84 -11.04 21.01 -11.10
CA LYS A 84 -11.83 20.13 -11.95
C LYS A 84 -11.86 18.72 -11.37
N ILE A 85 -13.02 18.09 -11.35
CA ILE A 85 -13.22 16.69 -10.98
C ILE A 85 -13.83 15.98 -12.17
N VAL A 86 -13.18 14.93 -12.64
CA VAL A 86 -13.70 14.09 -13.74
C VAL A 86 -14.01 12.71 -13.20
N VAL A 87 -15.29 12.36 -13.21
CA VAL A 87 -15.77 11.01 -12.92
C VAL A 87 -15.93 10.27 -14.23
N MET A 88 -15.08 9.26 -14.46
CA MET A 88 -15.11 8.46 -15.67
C MET A 88 -15.79 7.12 -15.41
N ASP A 89 -17.05 6.98 -15.80
CA ASP A 89 -17.77 5.69 -15.81
C ASP A 89 -17.21 4.80 -16.92
N ASP A 90 -16.45 3.79 -16.53
CA ASP A 90 -15.78 2.86 -17.43
C ASP A 90 -16.71 1.73 -17.90
N GLY A 91 -17.90 2.05 -18.32
CA GLY A 91 -18.87 1.10 -18.86
C GLY A 91 -19.55 0.25 -17.79
N SER A 92 -19.96 0.85 -16.68
CA SER A 92 -20.72 0.16 -15.62
C SER A 92 -22.00 -0.46 -16.19
N ALA A 93 -22.42 -1.60 -15.63
CA ALA A 93 -23.65 -2.30 -16.03
C ALA A 93 -24.90 -1.40 -15.84
N GLU A 94 -24.94 -0.70 -14.72
CA GLU A 94 -25.87 0.40 -14.47
C GLU A 94 -25.11 1.71 -14.60
N PRO A 95 -25.51 2.62 -15.51
CA PRO A 95 -24.86 3.91 -15.68
C PRO A 95 -24.84 4.70 -14.37
N VAL A 96 -23.73 5.36 -14.12
CA VAL A 96 -23.62 6.30 -13.01
C VAL A 96 -24.62 7.45 -13.23
N VAL A 97 -25.42 7.75 -12.22
CA VAL A 97 -26.33 8.90 -12.23
C VAL A 97 -25.56 10.15 -11.82
N PRO A 98 -25.45 11.17 -12.68
CA PRO A 98 -24.72 12.38 -12.33
C PRO A 98 -25.55 13.27 -11.38
N PHE A 99 -24.86 14.02 -10.50
CA PHE A 99 -25.45 15.18 -9.85
C PHE A 99 -24.76 16.46 -10.32
N HIS A 100 -25.47 17.59 -10.25
CA HIS A 100 -24.92 18.85 -10.72
C HIS A 100 -23.95 19.46 -9.70
N ALA A 101 -22.72 19.74 -10.15
CA ALA A 101 -21.75 20.59 -9.47
C ALA A 101 -20.83 21.23 -10.53
N PRO A 102 -20.56 22.55 -10.47
CA PRO A 102 -19.89 23.28 -11.57
C PRO A 102 -18.52 22.75 -11.96
N CYS A 103 -17.74 22.22 -11.00
CA CYS A 103 -16.40 21.69 -11.26
C CYS A 103 -16.39 20.19 -11.52
N VAL A 104 -17.54 19.48 -11.48
CA VAL A 104 -17.64 18.03 -11.68
C VAL A 104 -18.13 17.72 -13.10
N GLU A 105 -17.37 16.90 -13.79
CA GLU A 105 -17.74 16.38 -15.09
C GLU A 105 -17.92 14.87 -15.01
N TRP A 106 -19.10 14.40 -15.43
CA TRP A 106 -19.47 12.99 -15.47
C TRP A 106 -19.41 12.51 -16.92
N VAL A 107 -18.52 11.56 -17.16
CA VAL A 107 -18.27 11.03 -18.50
C VAL A 107 -18.42 9.53 -18.48
N ARG A 108 -19.00 8.97 -19.53
CA ARG A 108 -19.10 7.52 -19.70
C ARG A 108 -18.34 7.09 -20.95
N GLN A 109 -17.64 5.96 -20.85
CA GLN A 109 -16.98 5.31 -21.97
C GLN A 109 -17.28 3.80 -22.01
N ARG A 110 -16.90 3.14 -23.11
CA ARG A 110 -16.82 1.67 -23.15
C ARG A 110 -15.68 1.20 -22.24
N ASN A 111 -15.89 0.09 -21.54
CA ASN A 111 -14.90 -0.43 -20.61
C ASN A 111 -13.51 -0.60 -21.25
N ALA A 112 -12.55 0.12 -20.72
CA ALA A 112 -11.14 0.10 -21.11
C ALA A 112 -10.23 -0.21 -19.91
N GLY A 113 -10.82 -0.46 -18.74
CA GLY A 113 -10.13 -0.66 -17.48
C GLY A 113 -9.73 0.65 -16.81
N LYS A 114 -9.39 0.58 -15.51
CA LYS A 114 -9.07 1.75 -14.67
C LYS A 114 -8.13 2.75 -15.33
N ARG A 115 -7.04 2.28 -15.93
CA ARG A 115 -6.04 3.13 -16.60
C ARG A 115 -6.58 3.79 -17.86
N GLY A 116 -7.30 3.01 -18.68
CA GLY A 116 -7.97 3.55 -19.85
C GLY A 116 -8.95 4.66 -19.49
N ALA A 117 -9.69 4.50 -18.40
CA ALA A 117 -10.56 5.54 -17.86
C ALA A 117 -9.80 6.79 -17.41
N GLN A 118 -8.67 6.62 -16.68
CA GLN A 118 -7.85 7.75 -16.26
C GLN A 118 -7.23 8.48 -17.46
N VAL A 119 -6.70 7.75 -18.44
CA VAL A 119 -6.13 8.34 -19.66
C VAL A 119 -7.20 9.07 -20.47
N ALA A 120 -8.38 8.47 -20.65
CA ALA A 120 -9.48 9.11 -21.36
C ALA A 120 -9.97 10.38 -20.66
N ALA A 121 -9.98 10.40 -19.33
CA ALA A 121 -10.31 11.60 -18.56
C ALA A 121 -9.29 12.73 -18.79
N LEU A 122 -7.98 12.40 -18.76
CA LEU A 122 -6.92 13.39 -18.93
C LEU A 122 -6.80 13.91 -20.36
N ARG A 123 -7.00 13.07 -21.38
CA ARG A 123 -6.98 13.48 -22.81
C ARG A 123 -8.08 14.48 -23.20
N ARG A 124 -9.02 14.78 -22.32
CA ARG A 124 -10.03 15.82 -22.50
C ARG A 124 -9.51 17.24 -22.28
N PHE A 125 -8.30 17.35 -21.73
CA PHE A 125 -7.68 18.61 -21.32
C PHE A 125 -6.27 18.68 -21.87
N GLU A 126 -5.80 19.90 -22.11
CA GLU A 126 -4.41 20.13 -22.47
C GLU A 126 -3.48 19.96 -21.26
N ARG A 127 -2.23 19.61 -21.53
CA ARG A 127 -1.21 19.39 -20.49
C ARG A 127 -1.09 20.57 -19.51
N ASP A 128 -1.13 21.79 -20.04
CA ASP A 128 -0.85 23.01 -19.29
C ASP A 128 -2.09 23.58 -18.57
N ASP A 129 -3.25 22.99 -18.77
CA ASP A 129 -4.49 23.39 -18.08
C ASP A 129 -4.39 23.18 -16.56
N PHE A 130 -3.64 22.16 -16.14
CA PHE A 130 -3.48 21.81 -14.73
C PHE A 130 -2.02 21.52 -14.41
N GLN A 131 -1.53 22.04 -13.27
CA GLN A 131 -0.18 21.77 -12.77
C GLN A 131 -0.11 20.46 -11.99
N PHE A 132 -1.26 20.02 -11.47
CA PHE A 132 -1.35 18.82 -10.64
C PHE A 132 -2.50 17.93 -11.07
N VAL A 133 -2.23 16.61 -11.08
CA VAL A 133 -3.23 15.56 -11.29
C VAL A 133 -3.38 14.77 -10.00
N MET A 134 -4.58 14.75 -9.46
CA MET A 134 -4.97 13.98 -8.29
C MET A 134 -5.69 12.71 -8.75
N THR A 135 -5.19 11.55 -8.35
CA THR A 135 -5.87 10.26 -8.61
C THR A 135 -6.55 9.78 -7.34
N VAL A 136 -7.82 9.40 -7.45
CA VAL A 136 -8.64 8.95 -6.31
C VAL A 136 -9.48 7.74 -6.75
N ASP A 137 -9.44 6.66 -5.96
CA ASP A 137 -10.32 5.51 -6.18
C ASP A 137 -11.78 5.88 -5.85
N SER A 138 -12.73 5.34 -6.62
CA SER A 138 -14.16 5.67 -6.55
C SER A 138 -14.84 5.35 -5.21
N ASP A 139 -14.23 4.49 -4.39
CA ASP A 139 -14.68 4.09 -3.05
C ASP A 139 -13.93 4.79 -1.91
N SER A 140 -13.05 5.73 -2.24
CA SER A 140 -12.17 6.41 -1.30
C SER A 140 -12.71 7.80 -0.92
N THR A 141 -12.48 8.18 0.32
CA THR A 141 -12.97 9.44 0.90
C THR A 141 -11.79 10.20 1.52
N PRO A 142 -11.12 11.09 0.76
CA PRO A 142 -10.10 11.97 1.31
C PRO A 142 -10.63 12.84 2.46
N TYR A 143 -9.78 13.11 3.44
CA TYR A 143 -10.08 14.05 4.51
C TYR A 143 -10.19 15.50 3.96
N PRO A 144 -10.92 16.39 4.62
CA PRO A 144 -11.21 17.72 4.08
C PRO A 144 -9.97 18.57 3.78
N ASP A 145 -8.86 18.34 4.44
CA ASP A 145 -7.57 19.04 4.30
C ASP A 145 -6.51 18.24 3.52
N ALA A 146 -6.90 17.10 2.95
CA ALA A 146 -5.96 16.19 2.30
C ALA A 146 -5.23 16.82 1.12
N LEU A 147 -5.94 17.53 0.23
CA LEU A 147 -5.31 18.22 -0.91
C LEU A 147 -4.36 19.33 -0.44
N GLU A 148 -4.75 20.08 0.58
CA GLU A 148 -3.89 21.13 1.14
C GLU A 148 -2.54 20.57 1.57
N HIS A 149 -2.55 19.50 2.36
CA HIS A 149 -1.34 18.84 2.84
C HIS A 149 -0.50 18.26 1.70
N LEU A 150 -1.13 17.67 0.68
CA LEU A 150 -0.42 17.19 -0.51
C LEU A 150 0.23 18.36 -1.28
N LEU A 151 -0.47 19.49 -1.44
CA LEU A 151 0.07 20.67 -2.10
C LEU A 151 1.21 21.32 -1.31
N ARG A 152 1.19 21.26 0.02
CA ARG A 152 2.33 21.70 0.84
C ARG A 152 3.59 20.89 0.52
N ALA A 153 3.49 19.57 0.39
CA ALA A 153 4.61 18.74 -0.05
C ALA A 153 5.08 19.07 -1.47
N MET A 154 4.14 19.36 -2.38
CA MET A 154 4.43 19.71 -3.78
C MET A 154 5.03 21.10 -3.96
N SER A 155 5.06 21.96 -2.90
CA SER A 155 5.76 23.25 -2.95
C SER A 155 7.27 23.08 -3.12
N ASN A 156 7.83 21.98 -2.66
CA ASN A 156 9.18 21.58 -3.01
C ASN A 156 9.24 21.09 -4.47
N LYS A 157 9.95 21.81 -5.32
CA LYS A 157 10.06 21.50 -6.76
C LYS A 157 10.66 20.12 -7.06
N ASN A 158 11.44 19.57 -6.14
CA ASN A 158 12.00 18.21 -6.27
C ASN A 158 10.95 17.11 -6.01
N VAL A 159 9.84 17.42 -5.34
CA VAL A 159 8.75 16.45 -5.13
C VAL A 159 7.91 16.37 -6.41
N GLN A 160 7.87 15.18 -6.99
CA GLN A 160 7.17 14.89 -8.25
C GLN A 160 5.83 14.19 -8.02
N ALA A 161 5.71 13.47 -6.90
CA ALA A 161 4.45 12.88 -6.45
C ALA A 161 4.37 12.85 -4.92
N ALA A 162 3.16 13.02 -4.42
CA ALA A 162 2.83 12.93 -3.00
C ALA A 162 1.61 12.02 -2.83
N THR A 163 1.56 11.24 -1.76
CA THR A 163 0.44 10.34 -1.49
C THR A 163 -0.01 10.43 -0.04
N GLY A 164 -1.32 10.30 0.17
CA GLY A 164 -1.93 10.28 1.49
C GLY A 164 -1.78 8.94 2.21
N TRP A 165 -2.18 8.94 3.48
CA TRP A 165 -2.21 7.77 4.34
C TRP A 165 -3.58 7.14 4.34
N ILE A 166 -3.57 5.82 4.13
CA ILE A 166 -4.78 5.03 3.98
C ILE A 166 -5.25 4.55 5.34
N TYR A 167 -6.52 4.76 5.62
CA TYR A 167 -7.21 4.20 6.77
C TYR A 167 -8.35 3.30 6.28
N VAL A 168 -8.49 2.13 6.89
CA VAL A 168 -9.56 1.18 6.54
C VAL A 168 -10.85 1.62 7.22
N ARG A 169 -11.84 2.05 6.43
CA ARG A 169 -13.14 2.53 6.93
C ARG A 169 -13.94 1.40 7.55
N ASN A 170 -14.01 0.27 6.88
CA ASN A 170 -14.83 -0.88 7.27
C ASN A 170 -14.09 -1.90 8.16
N TYR A 171 -13.06 -1.48 8.93
CA TYR A 171 -12.26 -2.35 9.79
C TYR A 171 -13.08 -3.13 10.83
N HIS A 172 -14.27 -2.67 11.16
CA HIS A 172 -15.14 -3.28 12.16
C HIS A 172 -16.05 -4.39 11.61
N GLU A 173 -16.21 -4.51 10.30
CA GLU A 173 -17.13 -5.44 9.66
C GLU A 173 -16.69 -6.92 9.76
N SER A 174 -15.37 -7.17 9.82
CA SER A 174 -14.85 -8.53 9.97
C SER A 174 -13.47 -8.55 10.62
N LEU A 175 -13.09 -9.74 11.14
CA LEU A 175 -11.73 -9.94 11.65
C LEU A 175 -10.68 -9.76 10.55
N VAL A 176 -10.98 -10.14 9.30
CA VAL A 176 -10.09 -9.96 8.15
C VAL A 176 -9.89 -8.48 7.84
N ALA A 177 -10.94 -7.67 7.82
CA ALA A 177 -10.85 -6.23 7.60
C ALA A 177 -10.08 -5.54 8.74
N ARG A 178 -10.29 -5.96 10.00
CA ARG A 178 -9.54 -5.47 11.15
C ARG A 178 -8.05 -5.84 11.09
N ALA A 179 -7.74 -7.06 10.69
CA ALA A 179 -6.36 -7.49 10.45
C ALA A 179 -5.71 -6.72 9.29
N ALA A 180 -6.49 -6.44 8.23
CA ALA A 180 -6.04 -5.63 7.10
C ALA A 180 -5.75 -4.17 7.51
N ASP A 181 -6.53 -3.57 8.42
CA ASP A 181 -6.27 -2.22 8.94
C ASP A 181 -4.92 -2.16 9.67
N ILE A 182 -4.63 -3.15 10.53
CA ILE A 182 -3.34 -3.26 11.22
C ILE A 182 -2.19 -3.51 10.23
N ASP A 183 -2.38 -4.38 9.24
CA ASP A 183 -1.35 -4.65 8.22
C ASP A 183 -1.06 -3.42 7.36
N ILE A 184 -2.09 -2.67 6.95
CA ILE A 184 -1.95 -1.40 6.23
C ILE A 184 -1.30 -0.34 7.11
N GLY A 185 -1.67 -0.25 8.39
CA GLY A 185 -1.02 0.63 9.35
C GLY A 185 0.48 0.39 9.44
N GLY A 186 0.92 -0.87 9.53
CA GLY A 186 2.34 -1.21 9.52
C GLY A 186 3.03 -0.93 8.18
N SER A 187 2.44 -1.37 7.08
CA SER A 187 3.08 -1.33 5.75
C SER A 187 2.93 0.02 5.03
N CYS A 188 1.72 0.58 5.00
CA CYS A 188 1.43 1.79 4.24
C CYS A 188 1.58 3.08 5.08
N VAL A 189 1.59 2.98 6.41
CA VAL A 189 1.77 4.14 7.28
C VAL A 189 3.21 4.18 7.77
N MET A 190 3.62 3.20 8.57
CA MET A 190 4.93 3.22 9.21
C MET A 190 6.10 3.06 8.22
N MET A 191 6.02 2.08 7.31
CA MET A 191 7.07 1.85 6.33
C MET A 191 7.13 2.94 5.24
N ARG A 192 6.01 3.55 4.89
CA ARG A 192 6.01 4.70 3.96
C ARG A 192 6.64 5.94 4.59
N ALA A 193 6.49 6.15 5.88
CA ALA A 193 7.15 7.26 6.57
C ALA A 193 8.68 7.19 6.41
N SER A 194 9.30 6.02 6.62
CA SER A 194 10.74 5.83 6.45
C SER A 194 11.20 6.06 5.01
N ARG A 195 10.45 5.56 4.02
CA ARG A 195 10.75 5.75 2.59
C ARG A 195 10.58 7.21 2.16
N SER A 196 9.58 7.88 2.72
CA SER A 196 9.31 9.30 2.47
C SER A 196 10.45 10.21 2.93
N MET A 197 11.13 9.88 4.06
CA MET A 197 12.33 10.62 4.50
C MET A 197 13.46 10.62 3.45
N LEU A 198 13.58 9.54 2.69
CA LEU A 198 14.56 9.42 1.60
C LEU A 198 14.06 10.04 0.29
N GLY A 199 12.80 10.52 0.25
CA GLY A 199 12.15 10.93 -0.99
C GLY A 199 11.99 9.79 -2.00
N ALA A 200 12.01 8.54 -1.52
CA ALA A 200 12.17 7.33 -2.32
C ALA A 200 10.98 6.36 -2.17
N LEU A 201 9.78 6.89 -2.07
CA LEU A 201 8.58 6.07 -1.99
C LEU A 201 8.27 5.43 -3.35
N GLU A 202 8.45 4.12 -3.44
CA GLU A 202 8.33 3.35 -4.69
C GLU A 202 6.89 3.08 -5.15
N THR A 203 5.90 3.47 -4.37
CA THR A 203 4.48 3.32 -4.69
C THR A 203 3.66 4.38 -3.98
N THR A 204 2.85 5.08 -4.71
CA THR A 204 1.80 5.93 -4.17
C THR A 204 0.59 5.08 -3.78
N SER A 205 -0.56 5.69 -3.57
CA SER A 205 -1.82 5.00 -3.30
C SER A 205 -2.85 5.32 -4.38
N GLY A 206 -3.51 4.31 -4.90
CA GLY A 206 -4.68 4.52 -5.76
C GLY A 206 -5.81 5.26 -5.05
N ALA A 207 -5.90 5.11 -3.72
CA ALA A 207 -6.93 5.79 -2.92
C ALA A 207 -6.75 7.30 -2.85
N LEU A 208 -5.48 7.79 -2.86
CA LEU A 208 -5.17 9.22 -2.85
C LEU A 208 -3.70 9.46 -3.24
N ALA A 209 -3.49 10.08 -4.38
CA ALA A 209 -2.16 10.56 -4.77
C ALA A 209 -2.26 11.84 -5.62
N LEU A 210 -1.26 12.70 -5.49
CA LEU A 210 -1.10 13.92 -6.25
C LEU A 210 0.23 13.86 -7.01
N TYR A 211 0.19 14.15 -8.30
CA TYR A 211 1.35 14.13 -9.20
C TYR A 211 1.50 15.49 -9.87
N ARG A 212 2.73 15.86 -10.23
CA ARG A 212 2.91 16.90 -11.26
C ARG A 212 2.34 16.40 -12.57
N SER A 213 1.67 17.27 -13.31
CA SER A 213 0.96 16.90 -14.56
C SER A 213 1.88 16.20 -15.55
N GLU A 214 3.14 16.60 -15.62
CA GLU A 214 4.14 16.00 -16.53
C GLU A 214 4.33 14.50 -16.29
N ILE A 215 4.12 14.02 -15.05
CA ILE A 215 4.29 12.59 -14.76
C ILE A 215 3.25 11.74 -15.49
N LEU A 216 2.03 12.25 -15.65
CA LEU A 216 0.98 11.55 -16.38
C LEU A 216 0.99 11.89 -17.86
N TYR A 217 0.98 13.18 -18.21
CA TYR A 217 0.84 13.61 -19.60
C TYR A 217 1.98 13.16 -20.51
N ASP A 218 3.23 13.15 -20.02
CA ASP A 218 4.38 12.66 -20.80
C ASP A 218 4.40 11.13 -20.96
N ASN A 219 3.53 10.41 -20.26
CA ASN A 219 3.54 8.95 -20.23
C ASN A 219 2.14 8.33 -20.49
N LEU A 220 1.16 9.08 -20.99
CA LEU A 220 -0.24 8.61 -21.12
C LEU A 220 -0.35 7.33 -21.96
N ASP A 221 0.38 7.23 -23.07
CA ASP A 221 0.31 6.10 -23.99
C ASP A 221 0.93 4.85 -23.36
N GLU A 222 2.13 4.99 -22.77
CA GLU A 222 2.79 3.89 -22.06
C GLU A 222 1.99 3.46 -20.82
N TYR A 223 1.41 4.41 -20.11
CA TYR A 223 0.58 4.15 -18.94
C TYR A 223 -0.65 3.31 -19.26
N ALA A 224 -1.30 3.58 -20.39
CA ALA A 224 -2.45 2.81 -20.83
C ALA A 224 -2.10 1.34 -21.11
N VAL A 225 -0.92 1.05 -21.68
CA VAL A 225 -0.54 -0.25 -22.23
C VAL A 225 0.43 -1.02 -21.33
N GLU A 226 1.50 -0.38 -20.85
CA GLU A 226 2.63 -1.07 -20.23
C GLU A 226 2.55 -1.23 -18.70
N CYS A 227 1.67 -0.49 -18.05
CA CYS A 227 1.63 -0.39 -16.59
C CYS A 227 1.38 -1.72 -15.84
N GLY A 228 0.89 -2.77 -16.49
CA GLY A 228 0.58 -4.04 -15.82
C GLY A 228 -0.56 -3.90 -14.80
N THR A 229 -0.42 -4.43 -13.58
CA THR A 229 -1.47 -4.46 -12.54
C THR A 229 -1.32 -3.43 -11.43
N GLY A 230 -0.37 -2.48 -11.55
CA GLY A 230 -0.03 -1.52 -10.49
C GLY A 230 0.16 -0.11 -11.01
N ASP A 231 -0.93 0.55 -11.31
CA ASP A 231 -1.00 1.94 -11.76
C ASP A 231 -0.26 2.91 -10.84
N ASP A 232 -0.51 2.84 -9.55
CA ASP A 232 0.10 3.66 -8.50
C ASP A 232 1.63 3.47 -8.39
N ARG A 233 2.10 2.23 -8.48
CA ARG A 233 3.53 1.91 -8.46
C ARG A 233 4.22 2.37 -9.75
N TRP A 234 3.60 2.14 -10.89
CA TRP A 234 4.16 2.53 -12.17
C TRP A 234 4.36 4.05 -12.25
N LEU A 235 3.34 4.84 -11.86
CA LEU A 235 3.44 6.30 -11.80
C LEU A 235 4.48 6.78 -10.78
N ALA A 236 4.55 6.16 -9.61
CA ALA A 236 5.56 6.48 -8.61
C ALA A 236 6.99 6.25 -9.15
N MET A 237 7.22 5.15 -9.87
CA MET A 237 8.53 4.87 -10.48
C MET A 237 8.90 5.89 -11.57
N ARG A 238 7.94 6.34 -12.39
CA ARG A 238 8.18 7.44 -13.35
C ARG A 238 8.48 8.76 -12.64
N ALA A 239 7.78 9.05 -11.55
CA ALA A 239 8.04 10.23 -10.73
C ALA A 239 9.44 10.18 -10.08
N LEU A 240 9.89 9.01 -9.60
CA LEU A 240 11.23 8.81 -9.02
C LEU A 240 12.37 9.06 -10.01
N LEU A 241 12.16 8.88 -11.31
CA LEU A 241 13.15 9.24 -12.33
C LEU A 241 13.38 10.75 -12.45
N ARG A 242 12.40 11.55 -12.00
CA ARG A 242 12.43 13.02 -12.11
C ARG A 242 12.69 13.71 -10.79
N GLY A 243 12.51 13.02 -9.67
CA GLY A 243 12.71 13.61 -8.36
C GLY A 243 12.26 12.71 -7.22
N GLN A 244 11.63 13.31 -6.22
CA GLN A 244 11.21 12.63 -5.01
C GLN A 244 9.74 12.21 -5.09
N VAL A 245 9.43 11.07 -4.46
CA VAL A 245 8.07 10.64 -4.16
C VAL A 245 7.94 10.51 -2.65
N VAL A 246 6.93 11.16 -2.07
CA VAL A 246 6.79 11.30 -0.61
C VAL A 246 5.39 10.86 -0.13
N GLY A 247 5.33 10.36 1.09
CA GLY A 247 4.09 10.16 1.83
C GLY A 247 3.84 11.33 2.77
N VAL A 248 2.62 11.83 2.82
CA VAL A 248 2.19 12.95 3.63
C VAL A 248 1.26 12.46 4.72
N TYR A 249 1.72 12.53 5.96
CA TYR A 249 1.03 11.97 7.12
C TYR A 249 -0.36 12.57 7.34
N GLU A 250 -0.45 13.88 7.19
CA GLU A 250 -1.65 14.65 7.44
C GLU A 250 -2.72 14.45 6.36
N ALA A 251 -2.32 14.05 5.16
CA ALA A 251 -3.24 13.81 4.04
C ALA A 251 -3.92 12.43 4.17
N GLY A 252 -4.89 12.32 5.06
CA GLY A 252 -5.62 11.08 5.29
C GLY A 252 -6.64 10.76 4.21
N VAL A 253 -6.87 9.47 3.96
CA VAL A 253 -7.94 8.96 3.11
C VAL A 253 -8.52 7.68 3.69
N GLU A 254 -9.82 7.58 3.75
CA GLU A 254 -10.53 6.35 4.12
C GLU A 254 -10.96 5.57 2.88
N THR A 255 -10.77 4.25 2.93
CA THR A 255 -11.20 3.35 1.86
C THR A 255 -11.61 2.01 2.43
N ASP A 256 -12.35 1.21 1.67
CA ASP A 256 -12.82 -0.10 2.12
C ASP A 256 -11.80 -1.20 1.77
N MET A 257 -11.65 -2.16 2.68
CA MET A 257 -10.86 -3.37 2.46
C MET A 257 -11.75 -4.60 2.37
N PRO A 258 -11.30 -5.65 1.67
CA PRO A 258 -12.04 -6.90 1.62
C PRO A 258 -12.31 -7.47 3.01
N THR A 259 -13.55 -7.92 3.24
CA THR A 259 -13.98 -8.54 4.49
C THR A 259 -13.74 -10.04 4.57
N SER A 260 -13.30 -10.66 3.46
CA SER A 260 -13.03 -12.10 3.35
C SER A 260 -11.57 -12.39 2.98
N ALA A 261 -11.05 -13.52 3.44
CA ALA A 261 -9.70 -13.99 3.10
C ALA A 261 -9.51 -14.15 1.57
N ARG A 262 -10.53 -14.64 0.85
CA ARG A 262 -10.49 -14.76 -0.61
C ARG A 262 -10.40 -13.41 -1.32
N GLY A 263 -11.14 -12.41 -0.83
CA GLY A 263 -11.07 -11.03 -1.34
C GLY A 263 -9.70 -10.42 -1.10
N THR A 264 -9.18 -10.57 0.13
CA THR A 264 -7.84 -10.10 0.51
C THR A 264 -6.76 -10.77 -0.32
N PHE A 265 -6.82 -12.10 -0.52
CA PHE A 265 -5.88 -12.82 -1.39
C PHE A 265 -5.85 -12.23 -2.80
N ARG A 266 -7.01 -12.00 -3.44
CA ARG A 266 -7.08 -11.44 -4.79
C ARG A 266 -6.48 -10.02 -4.86
N GLN A 267 -6.79 -9.19 -3.89
CA GLN A 267 -6.25 -7.82 -3.81
C GLN A 267 -4.72 -7.84 -3.63
N ARG A 268 -4.23 -8.64 -2.67
CA ARG A 268 -2.80 -8.74 -2.37
C ARG A 268 -1.99 -9.43 -3.47
N LEU A 269 -2.58 -10.39 -4.17
CA LEU A 269 -1.97 -11.00 -5.34
C LEU A 269 -1.71 -9.97 -6.45
N ARG A 270 -2.66 -9.06 -6.69
CA ARG A 270 -2.49 -7.97 -7.63
C ARG A 270 -1.36 -7.02 -7.20
N TRP A 271 -1.30 -6.64 -5.92
CA TRP A 271 -0.25 -5.78 -5.39
C TRP A 271 1.14 -6.43 -5.45
N ALA A 272 1.22 -7.72 -5.12
CA ALA A 272 2.46 -8.47 -5.18
C ALA A 272 2.96 -8.64 -6.63
N ARG A 273 2.05 -8.90 -7.60
CA ARG A 273 2.42 -8.93 -9.02
C ARG A 273 2.97 -7.61 -9.52
N SER A 274 2.34 -6.49 -9.14
CA SER A 274 2.84 -5.15 -9.45
C SER A 274 4.27 -4.93 -8.93
N TRP A 275 4.56 -5.40 -7.72
CA TRP A 275 5.88 -5.27 -7.13
C TRP A 275 6.94 -6.07 -7.92
N TRP A 276 6.68 -7.33 -8.20
CA TRP A 276 7.57 -8.16 -9.02
C TRP A 276 7.76 -7.63 -10.43
N TRP A 277 6.67 -7.16 -11.06
CA TRP A 277 6.70 -6.63 -12.42
C TRP A 277 7.60 -5.39 -12.54
N MET A 278 7.56 -4.51 -11.55
CA MET A 278 8.32 -3.26 -11.58
C MET A 278 9.76 -3.40 -11.04
N LEU A 279 10.10 -4.53 -10.44
CA LEU A 279 11.42 -4.73 -9.83
C LEU A 279 12.58 -4.63 -10.85
N PRO A 280 12.54 -5.26 -12.04
CA PRO A 280 13.59 -5.11 -13.05
C PRO A 280 13.77 -3.63 -13.50
N PHE A 281 12.67 -2.91 -13.69
CA PHE A 281 12.71 -1.50 -14.01
C PHE A 281 13.40 -0.69 -12.90
N ALA A 282 13.05 -0.97 -11.64
CA ALA A 282 13.66 -0.28 -10.49
C ALA A 282 15.17 -0.46 -10.48
N TYR A 283 15.67 -1.71 -10.57
CA TYR A 283 17.10 -2.00 -10.55
C TYR A 283 17.87 -1.47 -11.78
N ALA A 284 17.19 -1.33 -12.93
CA ALA A 284 17.81 -0.79 -14.14
C ALA A 284 17.88 0.75 -14.15
N ARG A 285 17.01 1.45 -13.43
CA ARG A 285 16.81 2.89 -13.63
C ARG A 285 16.93 3.75 -12.37
N LEU A 286 16.70 3.19 -11.17
CA LEU A 286 16.68 3.95 -9.93
C LEU A 286 18.05 3.99 -9.26
N ASN A 287 18.31 5.03 -8.47
CA ASN A 287 19.56 5.17 -7.72
C ASN A 287 19.53 4.33 -6.42
N TRP A 288 20.69 4.21 -5.76
CA TRP A 288 20.86 3.37 -4.58
C TRP A 288 19.93 3.73 -3.40
N LYS A 289 19.59 5.03 -3.19
CA LYS A 289 18.65 5.46 -2.15
C LYS A 289 17.23 4.96 -2.44
N GLN A 290 16.84 5.04 -3.71
CA GLN A 290 15.53 4.59 -4.18
C GLN A 290 15.43 3.05 -4.20
N LEU A 291 16.56 2.35 -4.35
CA LEU A 291 16.64 0.89 -4.30
C LEU A 291 16.63 0.32 -2.88
N ALA A 292 16.86 1.13 -1.84
CA ALA A 292 16.92 0.64 -0.47
C ALA A 292 15.64 -0.13 -0.07
N SER A 293 14.47 0.40 -0.41
CA SER A 293 13.19 -0.24 -0.09
C SER A 293 12.94 -1.58 -0.82
N PRO A 294 13.02 -1.66 -2.16
CA PRO A 294 12.84 -2.94 -2.85
C PRO A 294 13.91 -3.97 -2.45
N THR A 295 15.14 -3.55 -2.17
CA THR A 295 16.20 -4.45 -1.70
C THR A 295 15.89 -5.04 -0.31
N VAL A 296 15.45 -4.21 0.65
CA VAL A 296 14.98 -4.68 1.96
C VAL A 296 13.82 -5.66 1.79
N GLY A 297 12.87 -5.37 0.90
CA GLY A 297 11.75 -6.26 0.61
C GLY A 297 12.19 -7.62 0.04
N LEU A 298 13.21 -7.66 -0.82
CA LEU A 298 13.81 -8.91 -1.31
C LEU A 298 14.50 -9.70 -0.20
N ILE A 299 15.28 -9.01 0.64
CA ILE A 299 15.96 -9.61 1.79
C ILE A 299 14.93 -10.24 2.74
N GLU A 300 13.86 -9.52 3.08
CA GLU A 300 12.77 -10.06 3.91
C GLU A 300 12.12 -11.30 3.29
N LEU A 301 11.88 -11.31 1.97
CA LEU A 301 11.29 -12.45 1.29
C LEU A 301 12.20 -13.70 1.33
N VAL A 302 13.51 -13.55 1.37
CA VAL A 302 14.44 -14.68 1.46
C VAL A 302 14.64 -15.13 2.91
N ILE A 303 14.97 -14.17 3.79
CA ILE A 303 15.37 -14.47 5.18
C ILE A 303 14.19 -14.98 6.00
N THR A 304 13.02 -14.35 5.91
CA THR A 304 11.89 -14.70 6.80
C THR A 304 11.44 -16.17 6.64
N PRO A 305 11.19 -16.70 5.43
CA PRO A 305 10.83 -18.11 5.30
C PRO A 305 11.98 -19.05 5.65
N MET A 306 13.23 -18.68 5.39
CA MET A 306 14.38 -19.49 5.81
C MET A 306 14.43 -19.64 7.34
N VAL A 307 14.23 -18.57 8.07
CA VAL A 307 14.18 -18.58 9.54
C VAL A 307 12.98 -19.38 10.05
N LEU A 308 11.81 -19.24 9.42
CA LEU A 308 10.60 -19.99 9.79
C LEU A 308 10.77 -21.50 9.51
N LEU A 309 11.28 -21.86 8.33
CA LEU A 309 11.55 -23.26 7.98
C LEU A 309 12.59 -23.87 8.90
N TRP A 310 13.63 -23.12 9.21
CA TRP A 310 14.64 -23.56 10.15
C TRP A 310 14.05 -23.74 11.57
N ALA A 311 13.27 -22.79 12.09
CA ALA A 311 12.61 -22.93 13.36
C ALA A 311 11.68 -24.16 13.41
N ALA A 312 10.92 -24.39 12.34
CA ALA A 312 10.06 -25.56 12.22
C ALA A 312 10.86 -26.88 12.13
N SER A 313 11.96 -26.91 11.35
CA SER A 313 12.82 -28.11 11.23
C SER A 313 13.54 -28.42 12.54
N SER A 314 14.04 -27.43 13.26
CA SER A 314 14.67 -27.60 14.57
C SER A 314 13.69 -28.21 15.56
N TRP A 315 12.45 -27.71 15.58
CA TRP A 315 11.41 -28.26 16.46
C TRP A 315 11.08 -29.73 16.15
N VAL A 316 10.99 -30.10 14.86
CA VAL A 316 10.76 -31.50 14.45
C VAL A 316 11.96 -32.40 14.79
N ILE A 317 13.19 -31.91 14.63
CA ILE A 317 14.42 -32.64 14.97
C ILE A 317 14.51 -32.83 16.48
N ASP A 318 14.25 -31.78 17.28
CA ASP A 318 14.26 -31.83 18.74
C ASP A 318 13.21 -32.81 19.27
N LEU A 319 12.01 -32.84 18.70
CA LEU A 319 10.97 -33.83 19.04
C LEU A 319 11.42 -35.27 18.77
N ARG A 320 12.10 -35.55 17.63
CA ARG A 320 12.58 -36.89 17.27
C ARG A 320 13.76 -37.34 18.13
N LEU A 321 14.64 -36.38 18.48
CA LEU A 321 15.83 -36.69 19.29
C LEU A 321 15.56 -36.65 20.80
N ARG A 322 14.34 -36.34 21.25
CA ARG A 322 13.95 -36.11 22.65
C ARG A 322 14.81 -35.08 23.37
N VAL A 323 15.44 -34.16 22.62
CA VAL A 323 16.21 -33.02 23.10
C VAL A 323 15.37 -31.78 22.86
N ALA A 324 14.27 -31.63 23.61
CA ALA A 324 13.36 -30.52 23.43
C ALA A 324 13.98 -29.20 23.92
N HIS A 325 14.33 -28.34 22.98
CA HIS A 325 14.53 -26.91 23.25
C HIS A 325 13.61 -26.08 22.32
N PRO A 326 12.27 -26.13 22.50
CA PRO A 326 11.33 -25.31 21.73
C PRO A 326 11.52 -23.81 21.99
N GLU A 327 12.37 -23.46 22.95
CA GLU A 327 12.61 -22.11 23.46
C GLU A 327 13.06 -21.15 22.35
N ALA A 328 13.90 -21.58 21.41
CA ALA A 328 14.40 -20.73 20.33
C ALA A 328 13.30 -20.36 19.32
N ALA A 329 12.48 -21.33 18.92
CA ALA A 329 11.37 -21.08 18.01
C ALA A 329 10.27 -20.24 18.67
N LEU A 330 9.97 -20.51 19.94
CA LEU A 330 9.02 -19.72 20.75
C LEU A 330 9.55 -18.30 20.98
N ALA A 331 10.84 -18.14 21.29
CA ALA A 331 11.47 -16.83 21.41
C ALA A 331 11.39 -16.03 20.11
N PHE A 332 11.63 -16.67 18.95
CA PHE A 332 11.50 -16.00 17.65
C PHE A 332 10.07 -15.56 17.37
N ILE A 333 9.09 -16.44 17.54
CA ILE A 333 7.67 -16.11 17.33
C ILE A 333 7.22 -15.02 18.31
N GLY A 334 7.61 -15.14 19.57
CA GLY A 334 7.30 -14.17 20.62
C GLY A 334 7.85 -12.79 20.28
N ALA A 335 9.04 -12.76 19.83
CA ALA A 335 9.71 -11.55 19.43
C ALA A 335 9.12 -10.91 18.18
N TYR A 336 8.83 -11.68 17.13
CA TYR A 336 8.09 -11.17 15.97
C TYR A 336 6.74 -10.58 16.42
N ALA A 337 6.03 -11.24 17.33
CA ALA A 337 4.78 -10.75 17.89
C ALA A 337 4.96 -9.43 18.66
N VAL A 338 6.01 -9.30 19.47
CA VAL A 338 6.34 -8.06 20.21
C VAL A 338 6.60 -6.90 19.25
N VAL A 339 7.39 -7.13 18.21
CA VAL A 339 7.66 -6.12 17.16
C VAL A 339 6.37 -5.67 16.48
N ARG A 340 5.53 -6.63 16.07
CA ARG A 340 4.24 -6.32 15.43
C ARG A 340 3.30 -5.58 16.40
N MET A 341 3.32 -5.95 17.68
CA MET A 341 2.55 -5.27 18.73
C MET A 341 3.01 -3.82 18.91
N ALA A 342 4.32 -3.57 18.98
CA ALA A 342 4.88 -2.24 19.11
C ALA A 342 4.51 -1.33 17.94
N LEU A 343 4.65 -1.81 16.71
CA LEU A 343 4.23 -1.08 15.51
C LEU A 343 2.72 -0.81 15.50
N SER A 344 1.91 -1.77 15.96
CA SER A 344 0.46 -1.61 16.06
C SER A 344 0.07 -0.57 17.10
N VAL A 345 0.77 -0.51 18.24
CA VAL A 345 0.56 0.53 19.26
C VAL A 345 0.82 1.91 18.67
N LEU A 346 1.95 2.08 17.96
CA LEU A 346 2.30 3.36 17.32
C LEU A 346 1.25 3.77 16.29
N TYR A 347 0.85 2.86 15.43
CA TYR A 347 -0.19 3.11 14.43
C TYR A 347 -1.52 3.50 15.09
N LEU A 348 -2.00 2.70 16.04
CA LEU A 348 -3.28 2.90 16.69
C LEU A 348 -3.31 4.16 17.56
N ALA A 349 -2.17 4.56 18.14
CA ALA A 349 -2.07 5.83 18.88
C ALA A 349 -2.41 7.01 17.97
N GLY A 350 -1.88 7.05 16.76
CA GLY A 350 -2.14 8.09 15.76
C GLY A 350 -3.39 7.86 14.89
N ARG A 351 -4.08 6.73 15.01
CA ARG A 351 -5.22 6.38 14.17
C ARG A 351 -6.44 7.27 14.49
N PRO A 352 -6.90 8.13 13.57
CA PRO A 352 -8.09 8.95 13.78
C PRO A 352 -9.36 8.10 13.70
N GLY A 353 -10.48 8.63 14.20
CA GLY A 353 -11.82 8.03 14.06
C GLY A 353 -12.08 6.77 14.88
N MET A 354 -11.10 6.25 15.65
CA MET A 354 -11.28 5.09 16.53
C MET A 354 -11.45 5.47 17.99
N SER A 355 -12.49 4.94 18.64
CA SER A 355 -12.62 5.00 20.10
C SER A 355 -11.54 4.19 20.81
N ARG A 356 -11.27 4.51 22.10
CA ARG A 356 -10.29 3.73 22.91
C ARG A 356 -10.60 2.24 22.92
N ARG A 357 -11.88 1.86 23.05
CA ARG A 357 -12.32 0.45 23.01
C ARG A 357 -11.97 -0.23 21.69
N GLN A 358 -12.22 0.45 20.57
CA GLN A 358 -11.88 -0.06 19.23
C GLN A 358 -10.38 -0.21 19.04
N LYS A 359 -9.57 0.75 19.53
CA LYS A 359 -8.11 0.65 19.50
C LYS A 359 -7.61 -0.55 20.31
N MET A 360 -8.16 -0.80 21.51
CA MET A 360 -7.81 -1.96 22.33
C MET A 360 -8.20 -3.28 21.64
N LEU A 361 -9.40 -3.36 21.06
CA LEU A 361 -9.83 -4.54 20.28
C LEU A 361 -8.91 -4.77 19.07
N SER A 362 -8.54 -3.71 18.35
CA SER A 362 -7.61 -3.82 17.22
C SER A 362 -6.22 -4.22 17.68
N LEU A 363 -5.75 -3.76 18.85
CA LEU A 363 -4.46 -4.13 19.39
C LEU A 363 -4.42 -5.60 19.80
N PHE A 364 -5.38 -6.07 20.62
CA PHE A 364 -5.31 -7.41 21.23
C PHE A 364 -5.90 -8.52 20.35
N ILE A 365 -6.81 -8.20 19.43
CA ILE A 365 -7.42 -9.17 18.52
C ILE A 365 -6.94 -8.95 17.08
N GLY A 366 -6.94 -7.69 16.62
CA GLY A 366 -6.54 -7.34 15.26
C GLY A 366 -5.06 -7.61 14.98
N THR A 367 -4.15 -7.30 15.92
CA THR A 367 -2.71 -7.52 15.73
C THR A 367 -2.36 -9.01 15.62
N PRO A 368 -2.78 -9.91 16.53
CA PRO A 368 -2.57 -11.35 16.34
C PRO A 368 -3.19 -11.86 15.01
N ALA A 369 -4.39 -11.42 14.67
CA ALA A 369 -5.02 -11.78 13.41
C ALA A 369 -4.23 -11.27 12.19
N ALA A 370 -3.64 -10.06 12.26
CA ALA A 370 -2.78 -9.53 11.20
C ALA A 370 -1.47 -10.32 11.08
N VAL A 371 -0.89 -10.79 12.18
CA VAL A 371 0.27 -11.69 12.17
C VAL A 371 -0.06 -12.98 11.44
N LEU A 372 -1.17 -13.63 11.80
CA LEU A 372 -1.62 -14.86 11.14
C LEU A 372 -1.95 -14.62 9.66
N LEU A 373 -2.66 -13.54 9.35
CA LEU A 373 -2.96 -13.14 7.97
C LEU A 373 -1.68 -12.96 7.16
N ASN A 374 -0.67 -12.32 7.72
CA ASN A 374 0.61 -12.10 7.04
C ASN A 374 1.33 -13.43 6.78
N LEU A 375 1.50 -14.27 7.81
CA LEU A 375 2.25 -15.53 7.70
C LEU A 375 1.55 -16.55 6.80
N LEU A 376 0.22 -16.70 6.93
CA LEU A 376 -0.53 -17.76 6.27
C LEU A 376 -1.08 -17.37 4.89
N LEU A 377 -1.28 -16.08 4.63
CA LEU A 377 -1.89 -15.60 3.40
C LEU A 377 -0.97 -14.65 2.62
N LEU A 378 -0.51 -13.56 3.23
CA LEU A 378 0.14 -12.49 2.48
C LEU A 378 1.54 -12.89 2.01
N MET A 379 2.32 -13.54 2.87
CA MET A 379 3.66 -14.00 2.51
C MET A 379 3.62 -15.08 1.40
N PRO A 380 2.84 -16.17 1.51
CA PRO A 380 2.69 -17.12 0.41
C PRO A 380 2.19 -16.48 -0.89
N THR A 381 1.31 -15.48 -0.79
CA THR A 381 0.80 -14.75 -1.95
C THR A 381 1.91 -14.05 -2.73
N ARG A 382 2.96 -13.56 -2.06
CA ARG A 382 4.10 -12.89 -2.73
C ARG A 382 4.86 -13.85 -3.64
N TYR A 383 5.08 -15.11 -3.21
CA TYR A 383 5.73 -16.14 -4.04
C TYR A 383 4.81 -16.64 -5.15
N TYR A 384 3.53 -16.84 -4.84
CA TYR A 384 2.55 -17.23 -5.85
C TYR A 384 2.41 -16.16 -6.95
N ALA A 385 2.56 -14.89 -6.60
CA ALA A 385 2.55 -13.78 -7.56
C ALA A 385 3.69 -13.88 -8.59
N LEU A 386 4.90 -14.33 -8.16
CA LEU A 386 6.03 -14.54 -9.06
C LEU A 386 5.72 -15.62 -10.12
N ALA A 387 5.06 -16.70 -9.72
CA ALA A 387 4.63 -17.77 -10.64
C ALA A 387 3.50 -17.33 -11.60
N ARG A 388 2.82 -16.21 -11.31
CA ARG A 388 1.67 -15.69 -12.06
C ARG A 388 1.91 -14.32 -12.67
N LEU A 389 3.14 -13.91 -12.93
CA LEU A 389 3.49 -12.59 -13.47
C LEU A 389 2.83 -12.27 -14.82
N ARG A 390 2.65 -13.27 -15.68
CA ARG A 390 2.07 -13.11 -17.02
C ARG A 390 0.54 -12.90 -17.03
N ASP A 391 -0.13 -13.09 -15.89
CA ASP A 391 -1.59 -12.91 -15.78
C ASP A 391 -1.94 -11.43 -15.49
N ASN A 392 -2.15 -10.64 -16.54
CA ASN A 392 -2.43 -9.20 -16.47
C ASN A 392 -3.91 -8.87 -16.22
N ARG A 393 -4.79 -9.86 -15.97
CA ARG A 393 -6.22 -9.63 -15.80
C ARG A 393 -6.52 -8.86 -14.51
N TRP A 394 -7.28 -7.77 -14.64
CA TRP A 394 -7.84 -7.03 -13.51
C TRP A 394 -9.03 -7.80 -12.93
N GLN A 395 -8.88 -8.39 -11.74
CA GLN A 395 -9.85 -9.37 -11.20
C GLN A 395 -10.76 -8.85 -10.09
N THR A 396 -10.83 -7.54 -9.84
CA THR A 396 -11.50 -7.04 -8.64
C THR A 396 -13.02 -7.01 -8.70
N ARG A 397 -13.63 -6.80 -9.84
CA ARG A 397 -15.10 -6.80 -9.98
C ARG A 397 -15.52 -7.55 -11.23
N ARG A 398 -16.07 -8.75 -11.07
CA ARG A 398 -16.79 -9.46 -12.14
C ARG A 398 -18.26 -9.07 -12.05
N VAL A 399 -18.84 -8.63 -13.15
CA VAL A 399 -20.29 -8.63 -13.33
C VAL A 399 -20.76 -10.09 -13.20
N LYS A 400 -21.63 -10.38 -12.22
CA LYS A 400 -22.42 -11.61 -12.32
C LYS A 400 -23.35 -11.40 -13.52
N PRO A 401 -23.39 -12.30 -14.53
CA PRO A 401 -24.44 -12.23 -15.52
C PRO A 401 -25.77 -12.20 -14.77
N LYS A 402 -26.64 -11.23 -15.09
CA LYS A 402 -28.05 -11.36 -14.67
C LYS A 402 -28.50 -12.71 -15.20
N ALA A 403 -28.98 -13.59 -14.31
CA ALA A 403 -29.72 -14.76 -14.74
C ALA A 403 -30.82 -14.20 -15.63
N GLU A 404 -30.84 -14.59 -16.90
CA GLU A 404 -31.96 -14.33 -17.79
C GLU A 404 -33.16 -14.86 -17.04
N ALA A 405 -34.07 -13.95 -16.70
CA ALA A 405 -35.36 -14.31 -16.15
C ALA A 405 -36.11 -15.09 -17.27
N ALA A 406 -36.18 -16.41 -17.08
CA ALA A 406 -37.01 -17.28 -17.89
C ALA A 406 -38.51 -17.00 -17.65
#